data_f3c1de396429abc048093b79957d7f63
#
_entry.id   f3c1de396429abc048093b79957d7f63
#
_cell.length_a   1.000
_cell.length_b   1.000
_cell.length_c   1.000
_cell.angle_alpha   90.00
_cell.angle_beta   90.00
_cell.angle_gamma   90.00
#
_symmetry.space_group_name_H-M   'P 1'
#
loop_
_entity.id
_entity.type
_entity.pdbx_description
1 polymer ?
#
loop_
_entity_poly.entity_id
_entity_poly.type
_entity_poly.pdbx_seq_one_letter_code
_entity_poly.pdbx_strand_id
1 'polypeptide(L)'
;VGKEAVRRMQEKGMLLDVSHLNDNGFWDLVKITQKPFVASHSNSRALCSAPRNLTDDQLRAIRDVNGVVGLNAFNLFIDDDPANQTVQRLAEHAAHMIDVMGIDHVGCGFDFFEFIDNPDTMGTMTDTGSPCTKGLANASEIPNIFACFEKMGMSKEDMEKIARLNFQRVVKDAIG
;
A
#
# COMPACT_ATOMS: atom_id res chain seq x y z
N VAL A 1 21.97 -15.34 5.41
CA VAL A 1 21.27 -15.70 4.15
C VAL A 1 20.46 -14.52 3.63
N GLY A 2 19.58 -13.89 4.42
CA GLY A 2 18.70 -12.83 3.96
C GLY A 2 19.42 -11.59 3.39
N LYS A 3 20.46 -11.09 4.05
CA LYS A 3 21.23 -9.91 3.57
C LYS A 3 21.87 -10.16 2.19
N GLU A 4 22.42 -11.34 1.97
CA GLU A 4 23.01 -11.70 0.69
C GLU A 4 21.95 -11.86 -0.40
N ALA A 5 20.77 -12.40 -0.06
CA ALA A 5 19.65 -12.48 -1.00
C ALA A 5 19.21 -11.09 -1.46
N VAL A 6 19.01 -10.14 -0.53
CA VAL A 6 18.63 -8.74 -0.85
C VAL A 6 19.67 -8.10 -1.77
N ARG A 7 20.97 -8.24 -1.47
CA ARG A 7 22.03 -7.69 -2.31
C ARG A 7 21.95 -8.24 -3.75
N ARG A 8 21.83 -9.55 -3.89
CA ARG A 8 21.73 -10.21 -5.22
C ARG A 8 20.47 -9.82 -5.98
N MET A 9 19.33 -9.67 -5.28
CA MET A 9 18.09 -9.18 -5.90
C MET A 9 18.29 -7.78 -6.47
N GLN A 10 18.87 -6.86 -5.70
CA GLN A 10 19.13 -5.49 -6.16
C GLN A 10 20.16 -5.43 -7.30
N GLU A 11 21.19 -6.28 -7.28
CA GLU A 11 22.17 -6.39 -8.38
C GLU A 11 21.51 -6.86 -9.70
N LYS A 12 20.48 -7.67 -9.60
CA LYS A 12 19.72 -8.18 -10.76
C LYS A 12 18.58 -7.25 -11.21
N GLY A 13 18.45 -6.06 -10.62
CA GLY A 13 17.36 -5.15 -10.95
C GLY A 13 15.98 -5.61 -10.45
N MET A 14 15.93 -6.43 -9.41
CA MET A 14 14.65 -6.85 -8.81
C MET A 14 14.18 -5.79 -7.82
N LEU A 15 12.94 -5.32 -7.99
CA LEU A 15 12.28 -4.43 -7.04
C LEU A 15 11.89 -5.23 -5.79
N LEU A 16 12.31 -4.74 -4.62
CA LEU A 16 11.96 -5.36 -3.35
C LEU A 16 10.60 -4.84 -2.87
N ASP A 17 9.78 -5.76 -2.35
CA ASP A 17 8.49 -5.46 -1.74
C ASP A 17 8.50 -5.83 -0.26
N VAL A 18 8.09 -4.89 0.60
CA VAL A 18 8.03 -5.08 2.04
C VAL A 18 6.63 -5.34 2.59
N SER A 19 5.60 -5.30 1.75
CA SER A 19 4.26 -5.74 2.14
C SER A 19 4.33 -7.19 2.62
N HIS A 20 3.86 -7.51 3.81
CA HIS A 20 4.00 -8.78 4.53
C HIS A 20 5.28 -8.96 5.37
N LEU A 21 6.25 -8.07 5.34
CA LEU A 21 7.33 -8.13 6.32
C LEU A 21 6.81 -7.68 7.70
N ASN A 22 7.31 -8.33 8.75
CA ASN A 22 7.15 -7.81 10.10
C ASN A 22 8.09 -6.61 10.34
N ASP A 23 7.83 -5.84 11.39
CA ASP A 23 8.58 -4.61 11.68
C ASP A 23 10.10 -4.84 11.78
N ASN A 24 10.55 -5.95 12.39
CA ASN A 24 11.98 -6.26 12.49
C ASN A 24 12.59 -6.52 11.11
N GLY A 25 11.92 -7.31 10.27
CA GLY A 25 12.35 -7.58 8.90
C GLY A 25 12.39 -6.31 8.04
N PHE A 26 11.42 -5.41 8.22
CA PHE A 26 11.39 -4.11 7.57
C PHE A 26 12.64 -3.29 7.93
N TRP A 27 12.92 -3.11 9.21
CA TRP A 27 14.08 -2.32 9.66
C TRP A 27 15.42 -2.96 9.33
N ASP A 28 15.48 -4.30 9.27
CA ASP A 28 16.68 -4.98 8.81
C ASP A 28 16.92 -4.77 7.31
N LEU A 29 15.86 -4.71 6.51
CA LEU A 29 15.96 -4.37 5.08
C LEU A 29 16.42 -2.92 4.90
N VAL A 30 15.83 -1.95 5.61
CA VAL A 30 16.21 -0.53 5.55
C VAL A 30 17.72 -0.33 5.81
N LYS A 31 18.31 -1.08 6.75
CA LYS A 31 19.75 -0.98 7.07
C LYS A 31 20.69 -1.45 5.95
N ILE A 32 20.19 -2.26 5.02
CA ILE A 32 21.05 -2.93 4.01
C ILE A 32 20.73 -2.51 2.58
N THR A 33 19.54 -1.95 2.33
CA THR A 33 19.15 -1.50 0.99
C THR A 33 19.79 -0.15 0.64
N GLN A 34 20.18 0.01 -0.61
CA GLN A 34 20.66 1.27 -1.18
C GLN A 34 19.85 1.70 -2.40
N LYS A 35 18.85 0.92 -2.77
CA LYS A 35 17.95 1.19 -3.90
C LYS A 35 16.52 1.37 -3.42
N PRO A 36 15.67 2.03 -4.20
CA PRO A 36 14.24 2.10 -3.92
C PRO A 36 13.65 0.71 -3.67
N PHE A 37 12.72 0.64 -2.73
CA PHE A 37 11.85 -0.51 -2.49
C PHE A 37 10.42 -0.02 -2.27
N VAL A 38 9.46 -0.91 -2.33
CA VAL A 38 8.04 -0.58 -2.22
C VAL A 38 7.36 -1.36 -1.10
N ALA A 39 6.26 -0.82 -0.60
CA ALA A 39 5.19 -1.60 0.00
C ALA A 39 4.05 -1.63 -1.02
N SER A 40 3.91 -2.72 -1.76
CA SER A 40 2.97 -2.78 -2.88
C SER A 40 1.52 -2.59 -2.46
N HIS A 41 1.16 -2.99 -1.21
CA HIS A 41 -0.20 -2.91 -0.68
C HIS A 41 -0.19 -2.80 0.86
N SER A 42 -0.15 -1.57 1.38
CA SER A 42 -0.14 -1.26 2.82
C SER A 42 -0.76 0.10 3.10
N ASN A 43 -1.39 0.26 4.27
CA ASN A 43 -2.00 1.51 4.70
C ASN A 43 -1.25 2.14 5.88
N SER A 44 -1.80 3.21 6.48
CA SER A 44 -1.24 3.88 7.65
C SER A 44 -1.67 3.21 8.95
N ARG A 45 -0.71 2.87 9.82
CA ARG A 45 -0.99 2.33 11.17
C ARG A 45 -1.53 3.39 12.12
N ALA A 46 -1.34 4.67 11.81
CA ALA A 46 -1.91 5.77 12.59
C ALA A 46 -3.44 5.83 12.51
N LEU A 47 -4.04 5.33 11.42
CA LEU A 47 -5.50 5.35 11.20
C LEU A 47 -6.18 4.01 11.49
N CYS A 48 -5.44 2.91 11.38
CA CYS A 48 -5.93 1.56 11.72
C CYS A 48 -4.77 0.75 12.29
N SER A 49 -4.93 0.19 13.48
CA SER A 49 -3.87 -0.43 14.28
C SER A 49 -3.35 -1.76 13.72
N ALA A 50 -3.89 -2.23 12.60
CA ALA A 50 -3.51 -3.49 11.95
C ALA A 50 -1.98 -3.61 11.79
N PRO A 51 -1.35 -4.72 12.21
CA PRO A 51 0.11 -4.90 12.08
C PRO A 51 0.64 -4.88 10.64
N ARG A 52 -0.25 -5.10 9.67
CA ARG A 52 0.05 -5.02 8.22
C ARG A 52 0.21 -3.58 7.72
N ASN A 53 -0.31 -2.61 8.46
CA ASN A 53 -0.17 -1.20 8.16
C ASN A 53 1.20 -0.67 8.62
N LEU A 54 1.69 0.37 7.96
CA LEU A 54 2.98 0.98 8.20
C LEU A 54 2.88 2.13 9.20
N THR A 55 3.84 2.22 10.11
CA THR A 55 4.01 3.39 10.98
C THR A 55 4.52 4.59 10.16
N ASP A 56 4.35 5.80 10.69
CA ASP A 56 4.86 7.01 10.03
C ASP A 56 6.38 6.98 9.82
N ASP A 57 7.13 6.35 10.72
CA ASP A 57 8.57 6.19 10.55
C ASP A 57 8.92 5.20 9.41
N GLN A 58 8.11 4.15 9.24
CA GLN A 58 8.26 3.25 8.10
C GLN A 58 7.88 3.93 6.77
N LEU A 59 6.83 4.75 6.77
CA LEU A 59 6.45 5.58 5.62
C LEU A 59 7.60 6.53 5.23
N ARG A 60 8.19 7.24 6.19
CA ARG A 60 9.36 8.11 5.96
C ARG A 60 10.56 7.34 5.43
N ALA A 61 10.84 6.15 5.98
CA ALA A 61 11.96 5.32 5.50
C ALA A 61 11.79 4.88 4.04
N ILE A 62 10.56 4.58 3.60
CA ILE A 62 10.26 4.28 2.18
C ILE A 62 10.45 5.53 1.31
N ARG A 63 9.96 6.68 1.75
CA ARG A 63 10.18 7.97 1.06
C ARG A 63 11.67 8.26 0.87
N ASP A 64 12.46 8.11 1.93
CA ASP A 64 13.88 8.50 1.95
C ASP A 64 14.75 7.69 0.96
N VAL A 65 14.28 6.53 0.53
CA VAL A 65 14.88 5.73 -0.55
C VAL A 65 14.15 5.90 -1.89
N ASN A 66 13.30 6.92 -2.03
CA ASN A 66 12.51 7.19 -3.24
C ASN A 66 11.52 6.06 -3.60
N GLY A 67 11.05 5.31 -2.60
CA GLY A 67 10.08 4.23 -2.75
C GLY A 67 8.64 4.70 -2.90
N VAL A 68 7.70 3.74 -2.96
CA VAL A 68 6.25 3.97 -3.07
C VAL A 68 5.50 3.00 -2.17
N VAL A 69 4.40 3.46 -1.59
CA VAL A 69 3.44 2.65 -0.86
C VAL A 69 2.11 2.63 -1.61
N GLY A 70 1.63 1.44 -1.96
CA GLY A 70 0.31 1.22 -2.56
C GLY A 70 -0.77 1.05 -1.51
N LEU A 71 -1.89 1.74 -1.68
CA LEU A 71 -3.08 1.63 -0.83
C LEU A 71 -3.70 0.24 -0.94
N ASN A 72 -3.98 -0.40 0.19
CA ASN A 72 -4.62 -1.72 0.27
C ASN A 72 -6.13 -1.58 0.55
N ALA A 73 -6.97 -2.28 -0.23
CA ALA A 73 -8.43 -2.24 -0.10
C ALA A 73 -9.01 -3.33 0.82
N PHE A 74 -8.18 -4.12 1.50
CA PHE A 74 -8.67 -5.09 2.48
C PHE A 74 -9.26 -4.37 3.70
N ASN A 75 -10.53 -4.62 4.00
CA ASN A 75 -11.31 -3.85 4.97
C ASN A 75 -10.69 -3.79 6.37
N LEU A 76 -10.08 -4.88 6.87
CA LEU A 76 -9.45 -4.93 8.19
C LEU A 76 -8.17 -4.08 8.32
N PHE A 77 -7.67 -3.51 7.21
CA PHE A 77 -6.53 -2.60 7.21
C PHE A 77 -6.94 -1.12 7.06
N ILE A 78 -8.26 -0.85 7.03
CA ILE A 78 -8.81 0.47 6.78
C ILE A 78 -9.29 1.13 8.08
N ASP A 79 -10.00 0.40 8.92
CA ASP A 79 -10.42 0.92 10.22
C ASP A 79 -10.66 -0.25 11.20
N ASP A 80 -10.36 -0.01 12.49
CA ASP A 80 -10.60 -0.95 13.56
C ASP A 80 -12.12 -1.12 13.82
N ASP A 81 -12.94 -0.10 13.49
CA ASP A 81 -14.41 -0.18 13.52
C ASP A 81 -14.96 -0.61 12.15
N PRO A 82 -15.67 -1.77 12.05
CA PRO A 82 -16.26 -2.24 10.81
C PRO A 82 -17.23 -1.25 10.14
N ALA A 83 -17.84 -0.33 10.90
CA ALA A 83 -18.74 0.69 10.36
C ALA A 83 -18.00 1.68 9.45
N ASN A 84 -16.71 1.92 9.71
CA ASN A 84 -15.85 2.87 9.02
C ASN A 84 -15.00 2.25 7.89
N GLN A 85 -15.09 0.95 7.64
CA GLN A 85 -14.34 0.25 6.58
C GLN A 85 -14.90 0.60 5.19
N THR A 86 -14.65 1.84 4.77
CA THR A 86 -15.22 2.46 3.57
C THR A 86 -14.13 3.01 2.64
N VAL A 87 -14.49 3.23 1.37
CA VAL A 87 -13.61 3.89 0.39
C VAL A 87 -13.22 5.31 0.82
N GLN A 88 -14.10 6.02 1.54
CA GLN A 88 -13.81 7.34 2.10
C GLN A 88 -12.68 7.25 3.16
N ARG A 89 -12.75 6.26 4.04
CA ARG A 89 -11.72 6.04 5.04
C ARG A 89 -10.37 5.67 4.40
N LEU A 90 -10.39 4.88 3.32
CA LEU A 90 -9.17 4.60 2.55
C LEU A 90 -8.59 5.87 1.91
N ALA A 91 -9.44 6.78 1.43
CA ALA A 91 -8.97 8.08 0.94
C ALA A 91 -8.32 8.94 2.05
N GLU A 92 -8.79 8.83 3.31
CA GLU A 92 -8.12 9.46 4.47
C GLU A 92 -6.75 8.84 4.75
N HIS A 93 -6.59 7.51 4.59
CA HIS A 93 -5.26 6.88 4.64
C HIS A 93 -4.32 7.48 3.58
N ALA A 94 -4.80 7.65 2.35
CA ALA A 94 -4.01 8.28 1.31
C ALA A 94 -3.59 9.71 1.69
N ALA A 95 -4.51 10.52 2.21
CA ALA A 95 -4.22 11.89 2.64
C ALA A 95 -3.16 11.91 3.75
N HIS A 96 -3.30 11.08 4.79
CA HIS A 96 -2.30 10.96 5.86
C HIS A 96 -0.92 10.53 5.32
N MET A 97 -0.90 9.54 4.43
CA MET A 97 0.34 9.07 3.82
C MET A 97 0.99 10.16 2.97
N ILE A 98 0.21 10.95 2.23
CA ILE A 98 0.70 12.10 1.47
C ILE A 98 1.29 13.17 2.41
N ASP A 99 0.64 13.45 3.53
CA ASP A 99 1.16 14.40 4.53
C ASP A 99 2.50 13.96 5.12
N VAL A 100 2.69 12.65 5.34
CA VAL A 100 3.91 12.08 5.94
C VAL A 100 5.04 11.93 4.94
N MET A 101 4.74 11.49 3.71
CA MET A 101 5.79 11.07 2.76
C MET A 101 5.76 11.81 1.41
N GLY A 102 4.75 12.64 1.17
CA GLY A 102 4.59 13.38 -0.09
C GLY A 102 3.85 12.60 -1.17
N ILE A 103 3.25 13.35 -2.09
CA ILE A 103 2.40 12.83 -3.17
C ILE A 103 3.13 11.85 -4.11
N ASP A 104 4.43 12.00 -4.28
CA ASP A 104 5.24 11.20 -5.21
C ASP A 104 5.52 9.77 -4.69
N HIS A 105 5.09 9.46 -3.47
CA HIS A 105 5.39 8.20 -2.79
C HIS A 105 4.16 7.35 -2.45
N VAL A 106 2.96 7.80 -2.83
CA VAL A 106 1.70 7.06 -2.63
C VAL A 106 1.17 6.54 -3.97
N GLY A 107 0.63 5.32 -3.99
CA GLY A 107 0.10 4.69 -5.19
C GLY A 107 -1.10 3.79 -4.92
N CYS A 108 -1.66 3.20 -5.98
CA CYS A 108 -2.71 2.20 -5.90
C CYS A 108 -2.10 0.79 -5.83
N GLY A 109 -2.51 0.01 -4.82
CA GLY A 109 -2.09 -1.37 -4.60
C GLY A 109 -3.20 -2.17 -3.94
N PHE A 110 -4.42 -2.09 -4.49
CA PHE A 110 -5.66 -2.46 -3.82
C PHE A 110 -5.77 -3.92 -3.36
N ASP A 111 -4.98 -4.83 -3.94
CA ASP A 111 -4.93 -6.23 -3.51
C ASP A 111 -6.29 -6.93 -3.60
N PHE A 112 -7.02 -6.69 -4.71
CA PHE A 112 -8.30 -7.35 -4.95
C PHE A 112 -8.12 -8.85 -5.15
N PHE A 113 -8.92 -9.64 -4.48
CA PHE A 113 -8.83 -11.11 -4.52
C PHE A 113 -10.18 -11.82 -4.66
N GLU A 114 -11.21 -11.14 -5.16
CA GLU A 114 -12.54 -11.72 -5.40
C GLU A 114 -12.50 -12.96 -6.31
N PHE A 115 -11.46 -13.08 -7.15
CA PHE A 115 -11.24 -14.25 -8.02
C PHE A 115 -10.74 -15.50 -7.26
N ILE A 116 -10.27 -15.33 -6.03
CA ILE A 116 -9.87 -16.44 -5.13
C ILE A 116 -11.05 -16.85 -4.25
N ASP A 117 -12.22 -16.23 -4.43
CA ASP A 117 -13.41 -16.45 -3.61
C ASP A 117 -13.94 -17.89 -3.76
N ASN A 118 -13.31 -18.78 -3.00
CA ASN A 118 -13.68 -20.16 -2.85
C ASN A 118 -14.20 -20.33 -1.40
N PRO A 119 -15.43 -20.85 -1.21
CA PRO A 119 -15.98 -21.11 0.13
C PRO A 119 -15.03 -21.87 1.06
N ASP A 120 -14.14 -22.71 0.50
CA ASP A 120 -13.17 -23.49 1.27
C ASP A 120 -11.96 -22.68 1.75
N THR A 121 -11.65 -21.54 1.11
CA THR A 121 -10.54 -20.65 1.48
C THR A 121 -10.99 -19.40 2.23
N MET A 122 -12.20 -18.94 2.01
CA MET A 122 -12.77 -17.75 2.69
C MET A 122 -13.01 -17.99 4.18
N GLY A 123 -13.39 -19.18 4.59
CA GLY A 123 -13.62 -19.53 6.02
C GLY A 123 -12.38 -19.42 6.91
N THR A 124 -11.18 -19.33 6.34
CA THR A 124 -9.92 -19.14 7.08
C THR A 124 -9.43 -17.69 7.08
N MET A 125 -9.95 -16.83 6.21
CA MET A 125 -9.51 -15.43 6.07
C MET A 125 -10.50 -14.42 6.64
N THR A 126 -11.76 -14.79 6.85
CA THR A 126 -12.79 -13.81 7.24
C THR A 126 -13.79 -14.39 8.25
N ASP A 127 -13.51 -14.26 9.52
CA ASP A 127 -14.55 -14.38 10.57
C ASP A 127 -15.59 -13.23 10.48
N THR A 128 -15.47 -12.32 9.53
CA THR A 128 -16.24 -11.07 9.44
C THR A 128 -17.21 -10.99 8.25
N GLY A 129 -17.36 -12.05 7.45
CA GLY A 129 -18.42 -12.18 6.43
C GLY A 129 -18.22 -11.42 5.11
N SER A 130 -17.34 -10.45 5.00
CA SER A 130 -16.91 -9.83 3.74
C SER A 130 -15.55 -9.15 3.91
N PRO A 131 -14.52 -9.54 3.15
CA PRO A 131 -13.20 -8.93 3.22
C PRO A 131 -13.12 -7.61 2.46
N CYS A 132 -14.23 -7.11 1.95
CA CYS A 132 -14.27 -6.02 0.99
C CYS A 132 -14.58 -4.68 1.68
N THR A 133 -13.84 -3.67 1.27
CA THR A 133 -14.11 -2.27 1.63
C THR A 133 -15.42 -1.81 0.99
N LYS A 134 -16.30 -1.18 1.78
CA LYS A 134 -17.54 -0.61 1.25
C LYS A 134 -17.25 0.47 0.21
N GLY A 135 -17.73 0.26 -1.01
CA GLY A 135 -17.52 1.16 -2.15
C GLY A 135 -16.18 0.98 -2.87
N LEU A 136 -15.40 -0.07 -2.52
CA LEU A 136 -14.18 -0.47 -3.25
C LEU A 136 -13.94 -1.98 -3.09
N ALA A 137 -14.90 -2.79 -3.51
CA ALA A 137 -14.85 -4.24 -3.36
C ALA A 137 -14.04 -4.94 -4.47
N ASN A 138 -13.94 -4.33 -5.64
CA ASN A 138 -13.28 -4.90 -6.82
C ASN A 138 -12.84 -3.79 -7.80
N ALA A 139 -12.17 -4.19 -8.88
CA ALA A 139 -11.59 -3.28 -9.85
C ALA A 139 -12.61 -2.36 -10.55
N SER A 140 -13.87 -2.76 -10.70
CA SER A 140 -14.90 -1.92 -11.32
C SER A 140 -15.30 -0.72 -10.46
N GLU A 141 -15.00 -0.76 -9.15
CA GLU A 141 -15.28 0.29 -8.18
C GLU A 141 -14.11 1.27 -7.96
N ILE A 142 -12.97 1.07 -8.63
CA ILE A 142 -11.81 1.99 -8.56
C ILE A 142 -12.20 3.47 -8.80
N PRO A 143 -13.15 3.83 -9.70
CA PRO A 143 -13.54 5.23 -9.85
C PRO A 143 -14.03 5.88 -8.55
N ASN A 144 -14.54 5.11 -7.59
CA ASN A 144 -15.08 5.65 -6.33
C ASN A 144 -14.00 6.28 -5.45
N ILE A 145 -12.80 5.70 -5.37
CA ILE A 145 -11.71 6.30 -4.58
C ILE A 145 -11.20 7.58 -5.24
N PHE A 146 -11.10 7.63 -6.56
CA PHE A 146 -10.75 8.87 -7.28
C PHE A 146 -11.80 9.95 -7.11
N ALA A 147 -13.10 9.61 -7.07
CA ALA A 147 -14.14 10.55 -6.70
C ALA A 147 -14.00 11.08 -5.26
N CYS A 148 -13.48 10.27 -4.32
CA CYS A 148 -13.13 10.75 -2.98
C CYS A 148 -11.95 11.72 -3.01
N PHE A 149 -10.89 11.43 -3.76
CA PHE A 149 -9.73 12.33 -3.93
C PHE A 149 -10.15 13.68 -4.55
N GLU A 150 -11.02 13.66 -5.57
CA GLU A 150 -11.54 14.88 -6.19
C GLU A 150 -12.34 15.73 -5.17
N LYS A 151 -13.20 15.11 -4.36
CA LYS A 151 -13.95 15.79 -3.28
C LYS A 151 -13.02 16.38 -2.20
N MET A 152 -11.86 15.78 -1.96
CA MET A 152 -10.82 16.28 -1.04
C MET A 152 -9.98 17.41 -1.67
N GLY A 153 -10.23 17.77 -2.94
CA GLY A 153 -9.53 18.84 -3.64
C GLY A 153 -8.21 18.43 -4.28
N MET A 154 -7.97 17.13 -4.44
CA MET A 154 -6.75 16.64 -5.11
C MET A 154 -6.76 17.03 -6.58
N SER A 155 -5.63 17.50 -7.09
CA SER A 155 -5.49 17.85 -8.51
C SER A 155 -5.51 16.61 -9.42
N LYS A 156 -5.87 16.79 -10.69
CA LYS A 156 -5.80 15.70 -11.67
C LYS A 156 -4.39 15.17 -11.85
N GLU A 157 -3.39 16.03 -11.75
CA GLU A 157 -1.98 15.65 -11.84
C GLU A 157 -1.58 14.74 -10.65
N ASP A 158 -1.98 15.10 -9.43
CA ASP A 158 -1.71 14.29 -8.25
C ASP A 158 -2.44 12.95 -8.29
N MET A 159 -3.70 12.94 -8.74
CA MET A 159 -4.44 11.70 -8.95
C MET A 159 -3.77 10.79 -9.99
N GLU A 160 -3.20 11.36 -11.06
CA GLU A 160 -2.44 10.58 -12.06
C GLU A 160 -1.14 10.00 -11.47
N LYS A 161 -0.46 10.73 -10.59
CA LYS A 161 0.70 10.22 -9.84
C LYS A 161 0.32 8.99 -9.02
N ILE A 162 -0.75 9.08 -8.22
CA ILE A 162 -1.25 7.95 -7.41
C ILE A 162 -1.68 6.78 -8.28
N ALA A 163 -2.41 7.07 -9.38
CA ALA A 163 -2.96 6.02 -10.24
C ALA A 163 -1.88 5.18 -10.91
N ARG A 164 -0.75 5.77 -11.33
CA ARG A 164 0.24 5.06 -12.15
C ARG A 164 1.68 5.60 -12.09
N LEU A 165 1.89 6.92 -12.09
CA LEU A 165 3.21 7.49 -12.37
C LEU A 165 4.22 7.14 -11.28
N ASN A 166 3.82 7.10 -10.02
CA ASN A 166 4.71 6.83 -8.90
C ASN A 166 5.26 5.40 -8.96
N PHE A 167 4.42 4.39 -9.21
CA PHE A 167 4.89 3.01 -9.40
C PHE A 167 5.71 2.86 -10.70
N GLN A 168 5.30 3.49 -11.80
CA GLN A 168 6.07 3.47 -13.05
C GLN A 168 7.49 4.00 -12.84
N ARG A 169 7.65 5.11 -12.08
CA ARG A 169 8.95 5.67 -11.72
C ARG A 169 9.82 4.66 -10.98
N VAL A 170 9.32 4.09 -9.89
CA VAL A 170 10.08 3.15 -9.05
C VAL A 170 10.45 1.88 -9.80
N VAL A 171 9.53 1.34 -10.61
CA VAL A 171 9.83 0.18 -11.45
C VAL A 171 10.94 0.51 -12.44
N LYS A 172 10.87 1.65 -13.12
CA LYS A 172 11.92 2.10 -14.04
C LYS A 172 13.26 2.28 -13.34
N ASP A 173 13.28 2.89 -12.15
CA ASP A 173 14.50 3.10 -11.38
C ASP A 173 15.13 1.79 -10.88
N ALA A 174 14.32 0.75 -10.66
CA ALA A 174 14.79 -0.56 -10.20
C ALA A 174 15.35 -1.44 -11.32
N ILE A 175 14.68 -1.45 -12.47
CA ILE A 175 15.01 -2.38 -13.57
C ILE A 175 15.86 -1.75 -14.68
N GLY A 176 15.97 -0.42 -14.76
CA GLY A 176 16.76 0.35 -15.72
C GLY A 176 15.95 0.74 -16.95
#